data_ca04fd514ab3be46f2f91777bb607f6b
#
_entry.id   ca04fd514ab3be46f2f91777bb607f6b
#
_cell.length_a   1.000
_cell.length_b   1.000
_cell.length_c   1.000
_cell.angle_alpha   90.00
_cell.angle_beta   90.00
_cell.angle_gamma   90.00
#
_symmetry.space_group_name_H-M   'P 1'
#
loop_
_entity.id
_entity.type
_entity.pdbx_description
1 polymer ?
#
loop_
_entity_poly.entity_id
_entity_poly.type
_entity_poly.pdbx_seq_one_letter_code
_entity_poly.pdbx_strand_id
1 'polypeptide(L)'
;DMMDGRIGAIRNALESAGHSNTLIMAYAAKYASSYYGPFRDAVGSASNLKGGDKKTYQMDPANLNEAVHECALDLQEGADMIMVKPGMPYLDVVRRVKDELHAPTFAYQVSGEYAMHQAAFAQGWLDRDAVTLESLLAFKRAGADGILTYFALEAARLLTK
;
A
#
# COMPACT_ATOMS: atom_id res chain seq x y z
N ASP A 1 -10.49 -0.44 1.06
CA ASP A 1 -10.08 -0.53 2.45
C ASP A 1 -10.58 -1.86 3.03
N MET A 2 -10.30 -2.19 4.24
CA MET A 2 -10.37 -3.50 4.91
C MET A 2 -11.80 -4.03 5.24
N MET A 3 -12.83 -3.68 4.50
CA MET A 3 -14.19 -4.17 4.78
C MET A 3 -14.61 -5.22 3.77
N ASP A 4 -14.91 -6.43 4.25
CA ASP A 4 -15.32 -7.57 3.45
C ASP A 4 -16.56 -7.31 2.59
N GLY A 5 -16.61 -7.95 1.43
CA GLY A 5 -17.71 -7.86 0.49
C GLY A 5 -17.74 -6.61 -0.39
N ARG A 6 -16.87 -5.62 -0.14
CA ARG A 6 -16.84 -4.39 -0.95
C ARG A 6 -16.31 -4.61 -2.36
N ILE A 7 -15.28 -5.42 -2.49
CA ILE A 7 -14.72 -5.75 -3.81
C ILE A 7 -15.75 -6.50 -4.64
N GLY A 8 -16.42 -7.50 -4.07
CA GLY A 8 -17.51 -8.23 -4.73
C GLY A 8 -18.68 -7.33 -5.14
N ALA A 9 -19.08 -6.39 -4.28
CA ALA A 9 -20.12 -5.42 -4.61
C ALA A 9 -19.71 -4.50 -5.78
N ILE A 10 -18.46 -4.02 -5.80
CA ILE A 10 -17.93 -3.20 -6.90
C ILE A 10 -17.85 -4.01 -8.20
N ARG A 11 -17.34 -5.25 -8.15
CA ARG A 11 -17.25 -6.13 -9.32
C ARG A 11 -18.65 -6.36 -9.92
N ASN A 12 -19.63 -6.73 -9.10
CA ASN A 12 -21.00 -6.95 -9.54
C ASN A 12 -21.64 -5.69 -10.16
N ALA A 13 -21.37 -4.52 -9.58
CA ALA A 13 -21.87 -3.25 -10.13
C ALA A 13 -21.24 -2.94 -11.50
N LEU A 14 -19.94 -3.15 -11.65
CA LEU A 14 -19.22 -2.94 -12.92
C LEU A 14 -19.72 -3.91 -14.00
N GLU A 15 -19.88 -5.18 -13.68
CA GLU A 15 -20.46 -6.19 -14.61
C GLU A 15 -21.86 -5.80 -15.06
N SER A 16 -22.72 -5.43 -14.11
CA SER A 16 -24.11 -5.04 -14.41
C SER A 16 -24.20 -3.77 -15.25
N ALA A 17 -23.22 -2.88 -15.14
CA ALA A 17 -23.12 -1.65 -15.95
C ALA A 17 -22.41 -1.86 -17.31
N GLY A 18 -21.99 -3.08 -17.65
CA GLY A 18 -21.28 -3.41 -18.89
C GLY A 18 -19.79 -3.05 -18.89
N HIS A 19 -19.18 -2.81 -17.71
CA HIS A 19 -17.77 -2.47 -17.53
C HIS A 19 -16.93 -3.68 -17.11
N SER A 20 -17.15 -4.85 -17.71
CA SER A 20 -16.50 -6.12 -17.35
C SER A 20 -14.97 -6.11 -17.45
N ASN A 21 -14.40 -5.26 -18.30
CA ASN A 21 -12.95 -5.13 -18.49
C ASN A 21 -12.27 -4.14 -17.53
N THR A 22 -13.03 -3.52 -16.61
CA THR A 22 -12.44 -2.59 -15.64
C THR A 22 -11.72 -3.38 -14.54
N LEU A 23 -10.41 -3.13 -14.41
CA LEU A 23 -9.58 -3.77 -13.39
C LEU A 23 -9.81 -3.14 -12.01
N ILE A 24 -9.77 -3.98 -10.97
CA ILE A 24 -9.90 -3.56 -9.57
C ILE A 24 -8.57 -3.82 -8.85
N MET A 25 -7.97 -2.75 -8.30
CA MET A 25 -6.86 -2.85 -7.35
C MET A 25 -7.40 -2.66 -5.94
N ALA A 26 -7.35 -3.72 -5.14
CA ALA A 26 -7.85 -3.69 -3.77
C ALA A 26 -6.79 -3.23 -2.76
N TYR A 27 -7.17 -2.38 -1.80
CA TYR A 27 -6.39 -2.16 -0.57
C TYR A 27 -6.58 -3.35 0.38
N ALA A 28 -6.10 -4.51 -0.02
CA ALA A 28 -6.41 -5.79 0.59
C ALA A 28 -5.65 -6.04 1.90
N ALA A 29 -4.44 -5.49 2.06
CA ALA A 29 -3.62 -5.61 3.26
C ALA A 29 -3.26 -4.22 3.80
N LYS A 30 -4.17 -3.60 4.54
CA LYS A 30 -3.97 -2.25 5.08
C LYS A 30 -3.95 -2.25 6.60
N TYR A 31 -2.81 -1.89 7.14
CA TYR A 31 -2.52 -1.89 8.58
C TYR A 31 -2.93 -0.59 9.27
N ALA A 32 -3.32 -0.68 10.55
CA ALA A 32 -3.57 0.46 11.44
C ALA A 32 -2.25 1.10 11.86
N SER A 33 -1.57 1.75 10.92
CA SER A 33 -0.19 2.20 11.05
C SER A 33 -0.06 3.62 11.57
N SER A 34 0.99 3.87 12.36
CA SER A 34 1.44 5.20 12.77
C SER A 34 2.11 5.98 11.64
N TYR A 35 2.56 5.31 10.57
CA TYR A 35 3.18 5.96 9.40
C TYR A 35 2.22 6.81 8.56
N TYR A 36 0.93 6.85 8.89
CA TYR A 36 -0.04 7.73 8.23
C TYR A 36 -0.08 9.16 8.78
N GLY A 37 0.74 9.50 9.78
CA GLY A 37 0.70 10.81 10.46
C GLY A 37 0.63 11.98 9.50
N PRO A 38 1.65 12.22 8.62
CA PRO A 38 1.66 13.38 7.74
C PRO A 38 0.45 13.47 6.80
N PHE A 39 -0.06 12.34 6.32
CA PHE A 39 -1.27 12.31 5.49
C PHE A 39 -2.53 12.65 6.28
N ARG A 40 -2.65 12.14 7.51
CA ARG A 40 -3.79 12.45 8.39
C ARG A 40 -3.89 13.93 8.69
N ASP A 41 -2.75 14.57 8.94
CA ASP A 41 -2.67 16.01 9.17
C ASP A 41 -3.07 16.79 7.92
N ALA A 42 -2.54 16.41 6.75
CA ALA A 42 -2.81 17.07 5.48
C ALA A 42 -4.29 17.03 5.06
N VAL A 43 -5.01 15.93 5.35
CA VAL A 43 -6.43 15.78 4.97
C VAL A 43 -7.40 16.06 6.12
N GLY A 44 -6.92 16.50 7.28
CA GLY A 44 -7.76 16.80 8.44
C GLY A 44 -8.54 15.59 8.97
N SER A 45 -8.02 14.36 8.78
CA SER A 45 -8.80 13.15 9.08
C SER A 45 -9.06 12.95 10.57
N ALA A 46 -8.30 13.58 11.45
CA ALA A 46 -8.52 13.56 12.89
C ALA A 46 -9.85 14.21 13.27
N SER A 47 -10.23 15.30 12.60
CA SER A 47 -11.51 16.00 12.82
C SER A 47 -12.72 15.15 12.38
N ASN A 48 -12.56 14.38 11.30
CA ASN A 48 -13.63 13.53 10.76
C ASN A 48 -13.91 12.30 11.63
N LEU A 49 -12.93 11.83 12.40
CA LEU A 49 -13.05 10.66 13.25
C LEU A 49 -13.62 10.98 14.64
N LYS A 50 -13.85 12.26 14.98
CA LYS A 50 -14.41 12.71 16.28
C LYS A 50 -13.77 12.01 17.49
N GLY A 51 -12.45 11.82 17.46
CA GLY A 51 -11.70 11.13 18.52
C GLY A 51 -11.64 9.61 18.42
N GLY A 52 -12.29 9.00 17.42
CA GLY A 52 -12.14 7.58 17.10
C GLY A 52 -10.86 7.27 16.34
N ASP A 53 -10.54 5.99 16.22
CA ASP A 53 -9.42 5.51 15.39
C ASP A 53 -9.93 4.51 14.32
N LYS A 54 -9.02 4.03 13.48
CA LYS A 54 -9.33 3.07 12.41
C LYS A 54 -8.95 1.63 12.77
N LYS A 55 -8.58 1.36 14.02
CA LYS A 55 -8.15 0.04 14.49
C LYS A 55 -9.28 -0.98 14.52
N THR A 56 -10.52 -0.52 14.42
CA THR A 56 -11.70 -1.40 14.37
C THR A 56 -11.84 -2.15 13.06
N TYR A 57 -11.13 -1.74 11.99
CA TYR A 57 -11.22 -2.36 10.67
C TYR A 57 -9.90 -2.42 9.89
N GLN A 58 -8.87 -1.73 10.32
CA GLN A 58 -7.52 -1.88 9.77
C GLN A 58 -6.74 -2.90 10.59
N MET A 59 -5.91 -3.70 9.92
CA MET A 59 -5.20 -4.81 10.55
C MET A 59 -4.24 -4.39 11.65
N ASP A 60 -4.06 -5.26 12.63
CA ASP A 60 -3.04 -5.13 13.66
C ASP A 60 -1.64 -5.22 13.02
N PRO A 61 -0.75 -4.22 13.26
CA PRO A 61 0.63 -4.26 12.79
C PRO A 61 1.42 -5.51 13.18
N ALA A 62 1.03 -6.22 14.22
CA ALA A 62 1.70 -7.45 14.67
C ALA A 62 1.22 -8.72 13.93
N ASN A 63 0.17 -8.64 13.10
CA ASN A 63 -0.43 -9.81 12.47
C ASN A 63 -0.14 -9.87 10.96
N LEU A 64 0.66 -10.84 10.56
CA LEU A 64 0.95 -11.10 9.14
C LEU A 64 -0.04 -12.07 8.51
N ASN A 65 -0.54 -13.06 9.26
CA ASN A 65 -1.38 -14.12 8.68
C ASN A 65 -2.73 -13.59 8.18
N GLU A 66 -3.31 -12.62 8.86
CA GLU A 66 -4.53 -11.93 8.43
C GLU A 66 -4.37 -11.29 7.04
N ALA A 67 -3.20 -10.71 6.74
CA ALA A 67 -2.96 -10.11 5.43
C ALA A 67 -3.11 -11.09 4.27
N VAL A 68 -2.62 -12.32 4.42
CA VAL A 68 -2.77 -13.36 3.38
C VAL A 68 -4.25 -13.75 3.22
N HIS A 69 -4.96 -13.89 4.33
CA HIS A 69 -6.38 -14.22 4.32
C HIS A 69 -7.22 -13.13 3.63
N GLU A 70 -7.06 -11.89 4.02
CA GLU A 70 -7.77 -10.74 3.44
C GLU A 70 -7.47 -10.54 1.95
N CYS A 71 -6.20 -10.69 1.55
CA CYS A 71 -5.83 -10.66 0.14
C CYS A 71 -6.49 -11.79 -0.66
N ALA A 72 -6.59 -12.98 -0.09
CA ALA A 72 -7.25 -14.11 -0.75
C ALA A 72 -8.75 -13.87 -0.90
N LEU A 73 -9.42 -13.28 0.10
CA LEU A 73 -10.84 -12.93 0.03
C LEU A 73 -11.10 -11.89 -1.07
N ASP A 74 -10.33 -10.81 -1.12
CA ASP A 74 -10.48 -9.78 -2.14
C ASP A 74 -10.27 -10.33 -3.57
N LEU A 75 -9.31 -11.25 -3.76
CA LEU A 75 -9.12 -11.94 -5.04
C LEU A 75 -10.32 -12.82 -5.40
N GLN A 76 -10.89 -13.56 -4.44
CA GLN A 76 -12.10 -14.36 -4.65
C GLN A 76 -13.31 -13.49 -4.98
N GLU A 77 -13.39 -12.29 -4.44
CA GLU A 77 -14.43 -11.30 -4.72
C GLU A 77 -14.27 -10.62 -6.08
N GLY A 78 -13.16 -10.82 -6.78
CA GLY A 78 -12.92 -10.30 -8.13
C GLY A 78 -11.97 -9.14 -8.23
N ALA A 79 -11.07 -8.95 -7.25
CA ALA A 79 -9.92 -8.07 -7.42
C ALA A 79 -8.94 -8.67 -8.44
N ASP A 80 -8.39 -7.83 -9.31
CA ASP A 80 -7.34 -8.21 -10.27
C ASP A 80 -5.94 -8.01 -9.69
N MET A 81 -5.81 -7.11 -8.74
CA MET A 81 -4.57 -6.70 -8.09
C MET A 81 -4.80 -6.41 -6.62
N ILE A 82 -3.80 -6.69 -5.81
CA ILE A 82 -3.83 -6.45 -4.36
C ILE A 82 -2.72 -5.51 -3.93
N MET A 83 -2.95 -4.76 -2.85
CA MET A 83 -2.01 -3.78 -2.33
C MET A 83 -1.76 -3.95 -0.84
N VAL A 84 -0.48 -3.95 -0.47
CA VAL A 84 0.00 -3.88 0.91
C VAL A 84 0.29 -2.42 1.28
N LYS A 85 -0.25 -1.95 2.40
CA LYS A 85 -0.10 -0.57 2.88
C LYS A 85 -0.02 -0.51 4.41
N PRO A 86 1.00 0.16 4.99
CA PRO A 86 2.18 0.77 4.38
C PRO A 86 3.10 -0.20 3.66
N GLY A 87 4.18 0.31 3.05
CA GLY A 87 5.08 -0.47 2.23
C GLY A 87 6.34 -0.94 2.95
N MET A 88 7.35 -0.07 3.15
CA MET A 88 8.67 -0.48 3.66
C MET A 88 8.64 -1.22 5.00
N PRO A 89 7.82 -0.84 6.00
CA PRO A 89 7.75 -1.58 7.26
C PRO A 89 7.09 -2.96 7.13
N TYR A 90 6.52 -3.30 5.98
CA TYR A 90 5.74 -4.51 5.71
C TYR A 90 6.23 -5.26 4.46
N LEU A 91 7.56 -5.21 4.16
CA LEU A 91 8.15 -5.94 3.03
C LEU A 91 8.06 -7.46 3.20
N ASP A 92 8.06 -7.95 4.42
CA ASP A 92 7.79 -9.35 4.78
C ASP A 92 6.37 -9.76 4.36
N VAL A 93 5.39 -8.90 4.59
CA VAL A 93 4.00 -9.10 4.15
C VAL A 93 3.91 -9.11 2.63
N VAL A 94 4.55 -8.15 1.94
CA VAL A 94 4.63 -8.11 0.47
C VAL A 94 5.19 -9.43 -0.06
N ARG A 95 6.30 -9.90 0.51
CA ARG A 95 6.94 -11.15 0.11
C ARG A 95 6.02 -12.35 0.32
N ARG A 96 5.42 -12.45 1.51
CA ARG A 96 4.54 -13.55 1.88
C ARG A 96 3.29 -13.65 1.00
N VAL A 97 2.61 -12.52 0.80
CA VAL A 97 1.42 -12.43 -0.06
C VAL A 97 1.76 -12.81 -1.50
N LYS A 98 2.88 -12.30 -2.03
CA LYS A 98 3.32 -12.62 -3.39
C LYS A 98 3.61 -14.10 -3.57
N ASP A 99 4.26 -14.73 -2.60
CA ASP A 99 4.64 -16.15 -2.67
C ASP A 99 3.43 -17.09 -2.54
N GLU A 100 2.47 -16.74 -1.69
CA GLU A 100 1.34 -17.63 -1.44
C GLU A 100 0.20 -17.47 -2.46
N LEU A 101 -0.05 -16.25 -2.93
CA LEU A 101 -1.22 -15.98 -3.78
C LEU A 101 -0.88 -15.83 -5.27
N HIS A 102 0.39 -15.60 -5.62
CA HIS A 102 0.87 -15.44 -7.01
C HIS A 102 0.14 -14.36 -7.83
N ALA A 103 -0.61 -13.47 -7.17
CA ALA A 103 -1.34 -12.38 -7.80
C ALA A 103 -0.46 -11.15 -8.04
N PRO A 104 -0.86 -10.22 -8.94
CA PRO A 104 -0.23 -8.92 -9.05
C PRO A 104 -0.29 -8.17 -7.71
N THR A 105 0.88 -7.95 -7.09
CA THR A 105 1.03 -7.41 -5.74
C THR A 105 1.66 -6.03 -5.78
N PHE A 106 0.95 -5.04 -5.27
CA PHE A 106 1.42 -3.65 -5.18
C PHE A 106 1.74 -3.29 -3.73
N ALA A 107 2.58 -2.28 -3.56
CA ALA A 107 2.89 -1.72 -2.27
C ALA A 107 2.77 -0.20 -2.28
N TYR A 108 2.40 0.41 -1.16
CA TYR A 108 2.32 1.85 -1.02
C TYR A 108 3.37 2.36 -0.03
N GLN A 109 4.40 3.05 -0.55
CA GLN A 109 5.33 3.82 0.26
C GLN A 109 4.61 5.10 0.72
N VAL A 110 4.12 5.09 1.97
CA VAL A 110 3.21 6.12 2.47
C VAL A 110 3.92 7.40 2.91
N SER A 111 3.12 8.42 3.23
CA SER A 111 3.61 9.76 3.57
C SER A 111 4.61 9.79 4.73
N GLY A 112 4.44 8.96 5.75
CA GLY A 112 5.40 8.87 6.87
C GLY A 112 6.75 8.29 6.44
N GLU A 113 6.75 7.29 5.55
CA GLU A 113 7.97 6.73 4.98
C GLU A 113 8.70 7.79 4.14
N TYR A 114 7.96 8.50 3.28
CA TYR A 114 8.49 9.62 2.51
C TYR A 114 9.06 10.72 3.41
N ALA A 115 8.33 11.12 4.46
CA ALA A 115 8.76 12.16 5.40
C ALA A 115 10.05 11.78 6.14
N MET A 116 10.21 10.51 6.53
CA MET A 116 11.44 10.01 7.15
C MET A 116 12.66 10.16 6.23
N HIS A 117 12.52 9.80 4.95
CA HIS A 117 13.58 9.97 3.96
C HIS A 117 13.89 11.46 3.76
N GLN A 118 12.89 12.30 3.57
CA GLN A 118 13.08 13.75 3.38
C GLN A 118 13.77 14.39 4.57
N ALA A 119 13.46 13.98 5.80
CA ALA A 119 14.13 14.48 7.00
C ALA A 119 15.61 14.10 7.03
N ALA A 120 15.95 12.86 6.69
CA ALA A 120 17.33 12.40 6.61
C ALA A 120 18.11 13.09 5.48
N PHE A 121 17.50 13.31 4.34
CA PHE A 121 18.10 14.05 3.22
C PHE A 121 18.37 15.52 3.59
N ALA A 122 17.43 16.17 4.26
CA ALA A 122 17.58 17.57 4.70
C ALA A 122 18.74 17.77 5.70
N GLN A 123 19.05 16.74 6.48
CA GLN A 123 20.17 16.74 7.42
C GLN A 123 21.51 16.30 6.77
N GLY A 124 21.50 15.90 5.51
CA GLY A 124 22.69 15.37 4.83
C GLY A 124 23.18 14.02 5.38
N TRP A 125 22.33 13.28 6.09
CA TRP A 125 22.70 11.98 6.64
C TRP A 125 22.70 10.85 5.61
N LEU A 126 21.88 10.99 4.57
CA LEU A 126 21.73 10.00 3.51
C LEU A 126 21.79 10.70 2.15
N ASP A 127 22.41 10.02 1.18
CA ASP A 127 22.37 10.44 -0.23
C ASP A 127 20.95 10.28 -0.80
N ARG A 128 20.41 11.35 -1.34
CA ARG A 128 19.03 11.42 -1.80
C ARG A 128 18.75 10.47 -2.95
N ASP A 129 19.56 10.53 -3.99
CA ASP A 129 19.33 9.78 -5.23
C ASP A 129 19.54 8.27 -4.97
N ALA A 130 20.63 7.92 -4.29
CA ALA A 130 20.95 6.55 -3.98
C ALA A 130 19.89 5.88 -3.09
N VAL A 131 19.47 6.53 -1.99
CA VAL A 131 18.50 5.96 -1.05
C VAL A 131 17.09 5.95 -1.64
N THR A 132 16.73 6.93 -2.47
CA THR A 132 15.46 6.88 -3.21
C THR A 132 15.39 5.61 -4.06
N LEU A 133 16.41 5.34 -4.87
CA LEU A 133 16.43 4.14 -5.73
C LEU A 133 16.55 2.84 -4.91
N GLU A 134 17.37 2.82 -3.87
CA GLU A 134 17.54 1.62 -3.03
C GLU A 134 16.26 1.26 -2.27
N SER A 135 15.52 2.25 -1.76
CA SER A 135 14.24 2.00 -1.11
C SER A 135 13.23 1.36 -2.06
N LEU A 136 13.15 1.84 -3.31
CA LEU A 136 12.27 1.27 -4.33
C LEU A 136 12.75 -0.12 -4.78
N LEU A 137 14.06 -0.34 -4.85
CA LEU A 137 14.64 -1.65 -5.14
C LEU A 137 14.30 -2.67 -4.03
N ALA A 138 14.20 -2.23 -2.77
CA ALA A 138 13.77 -3.08 -1.67
C ALA A 138 12.34 -3.63 -1.87
N PHE A 139 11.41 -2.81 -2.33
CA PHE A 139 10.06 -3.26 -2.72
C PHE A 139 10.08 -4.28 -3.85
N LYS A 140 10.85 -3.99 -4.91
CA LYS A 140 11.00 -4.91 -6.04
C LYS A 140 11.58 -6.25 -5.60
N ARG A 141 12.62 -6.24 -4.77
CA ARG A 141 13.23 -7.45 -4.19
C ARG A 141 12.24 -8.24 -3.31
N ALA A 142 11.36 -7.56 -2.59
CA ALA A 142 10.29 -8.20 -1.84
C ALA A 142 9.20 -8.82 -2.73
N GLY A 143 9.18 -8.52 -4.04
CA GLY A 143 8.24 -9.12 -4.99
C GLY A 143 7.09 -8.20 -5.41
N ALA A 144 7.13 -6.91 -5.09
CA ALA A 144 6.15 -5.98 -5.58
C ALA A 144 6.24 -5.82 -7.11
N ASP A 145 5.10 -5.94 -7.80
CA ASP A 145 4.95 -5.70 -9.24
C ASP A 145 4.84 -4.21 -9.56
N GLY A 146 4.37 -3.42 -8.60
CA GLY A 146 4.29 -1.97 -8.71
C GLY A 146 4.35 -1.29 -7.35
N ILE A 147 4.75 -0.02 -7.34
CA ILE A 147 4.95 0.77 -6.13
C ILE A 147 4.28 2.12 -6.28
N LEU A 148 3.32 2.44 -5.40
CA LEU A 148 2.82 3.79 -5.25
C LEU A 148 3.77 4.54 -4.31
N THR A 149 4.34 5.65 -4.79
CA THR A 149 5.32 6.41 -4.02
C THR A 149 5.28 7.90 -4.37
N TYR A 150 5.57 8.74 -3.39
CA TYR A 150 5.77 10.17 -3.59
C TYR A 150 7.07 10.48 -4.35
N PHE A 151 7.99 9.52 -4.44
CA PHE A 151 9.22 9.62 -5.24
C PHE A 151 9.03 9.26 -6.71
N ALA A 152 7.84 8.92 -7.20
CA ALA A 152 7.64 8.36 -8.54
C ALA A 152 8.28 9.21 -9.66
N LEU A 153 8.06 10.52 -9.67
CA LEU A 153 8.62 11.41 -10.70
C LEU A 153 10.14 11.56 -10.58
N GLU A 154 10.66 11.60 -9.34
CA GLU A 154 12.09 11.68 -9.08
C GLU A 154 12.80 10.40 -9.53
N ALA A 155 12.26 9.24 -9.14
CA ALA A 155 12.77 7.94 -9.55
C ALA A 155 12.76 7.77 -11.08
N ALA A 156 11.68 8.17 -11.75
CA ALA A 156 11.61 8.10 -13.20
C ALA A 156 12.73 8.91 -13.87
N ARG A 157 13.05 10.10 -13.36
CA ARG A 157 14.16 10.93 -13.88
C ARG A 157 15.53 10.29 -13.62
N LEU A 158 15.71 9.62 -12.47
CA LEU A 158 16.96 8.96 -12.13
C LEU A 158 17.21 7.71 -13.00
N LEU A 159 16.15 6.98 -13.33
CA LEU A 159 16.23 5.76 -14.15
C LEU A 159 16.40 6.02 -15.64
N THR A 160 16.21 7.26 -16.11
CA THR A 160 16.34 7.65 -17.53
C THR A 160 17.66 8.34 -17.84
N LYS A 161 18.54 8.52 -16.85
CA LYS A 161 19.92 8.99 -17.02
C LYS A 161 20.83 7.84 -17.40
#